data_a3fd1e9c421022a823264d3ec6900726
#
_entry.id   a3fd1e9c421022a823264d3ec6900726
#
_cell.length_a   1.000
_cell.length_b   1.000
_cell.length_c   1.000
_cell.angle_alpha   90.00
_cell.angle_beta   90.00
_cell.angle_gamma   90.00
#
_symmetry.space_group_name_H-M   'P 1'
#
loop_
_entity.id
_entity.type
_entity.pdbx_description
1 polymer ?
#
loop_
_entity_poly.entity_id
_entity_poly.type
_entity_poly.pdbx_seq_one_letter_code
_entity_poly.pdbx_strand_id
1 'polypeptide(L)'
;TRDLPGFKHADALKQTWTHVIKDRENFAMFVDGDVFMIGAFDVEEYLAGAAMAGSKQQRDLKWHWLTPVVMVFDMEKIPEPETIDWEGGAAPDGTRMDVAGNLFYYLEAHPEIKQNVKWMYHTWHIKSENNNRHVLPDNMQHYQDHWNLEIFGDVFLHYCRSSNWDGQTKEHHKAKTDFVFGFVNGTIDGTVQAKRLNYMIPNETYFGWGKWL
;
A
#
# COMPACT_ATOMS: atom_id res chain seq x y z
N THR A 1 23.59 -11.73 4.42
CA THR A 1 22.95 -10.51 3.90
C THR A 1 21.52 -10.75 3.39
N ARG A 2 21.12 -11.99 3.08
CA ARG A 2 19.75 -12.37 2.65
C ARG A 2 18.74 -12.58 3.80
N ASP A 3 19.15 -12.45 5.03
CA ASP A 3 18.30 -12.68 6.20
C ASP A 3 17.59 -11.43 6.75
N LEU A 4 17.69 -10.31 6.03
CA LEU A 4 16.95 -9.11 6.37
C LEU A 4 15.47 -9.27 5.98
N PRO A 5 14.50 -8.85 6.80
CA PRO A 5 13.07 -9.02 6.54
C PRO A 5 12.64 -8.49 5.15
N GLY A 6 13.18 -7.37 4.70
CA GLY A 6 12.86 -6.79 3.40
C GLY A 6 13.24 -7.68 2.20
N PHE A 7 14.35 -8.41 2.28
CA PHE A 7 14.72 -9.34 1.21
C PHE A 7 13.77 -10.54 1.13
N LYS A 8 13.30 -11.04 2.28
CA LYS A 8 12.30 -12.13 2.29
C LYS A 8 10.98 -11.69 1.67
N HIS A 9 10.56 -10.46 1.89
CA HIS A 9 9.37 -9.89 1.30
C HIS A 9 9.54 -9.72 -0.23
N ALA A 10 10.64 -9.15 -0.69
CA ALA A 10 10.95 -9.03 -2.12
C ALA A 10 11.02 -10.40 -2.81
N ASP A 11 11.64 -11.40 -2.18
CA ASP A 11 11.68 -12.77 -2.69
C ASP A 11 10.28 -13.36 -2.83
N ALA A 12 9.38 -13.14 -1.84
CA ALA A 12 8.01 -13.61 -1.89
C ALA A 12 7.22 -12.96 -3.04
N LEU A 13 7.34 -11.64 -3.20
CA LEU A 13 6.72 -10.91 -4.31
C LEU A 13 7.23 -11.43 -5.66
N LYS A 14 8.54 -11.60 -5.82
CA LYS A 14 9.17 -12.12 -7.02
C LYS A 14 8.70 -13.54 -7.37
N GLN A 15 8.64 -14.43 -6.39
CA GLN A 15 8.17 -15.80 -6.60
C GLN A 15 6.69 -15.80 -7.01
N THR A 16 5.85 -15.05 -6.33
CA THR A 16 4.42 -14.93 -6.66
C THR A 16 4.24 -14.35 -8.07
N TRP A 17 4.96 -13.29 -8.40
CA TRP A 17 4.92 -12.69 -9.73
C TRP A 17 5.34 -13.69 -10.81
N THR A 18 6.51 -14.29 -10.65
CA THR A 18 7.10 -15.17 -11.65
C THR A 18 6.26 -16.43 -11.90
N HIS A 19 5.69 -17.02 -10.85
CA HIS A 19 5.06 -18.33 -10.96
C HIS A 19 3.54 -18.31 -10.97
N VAL A 20 2.92 -17.19 -10.59
CA VAL A 20 1.47 -17.12 -10.43
C VAL A 20 0.85 -16.02 -11.30
N ILE A 21 1.46 -14.86 -11.39
CA ILE A 21 0.79 -13.65 -11.88
C ILE A 21 1.17 -13.29 -13.30
N LYS A 22 2.45 -13.21 -13.66
CA LYS A 22 2.94 -12.59 -14.91
C LYS A 22 2.34 -13.16 -16.20
N ASP A 23 1.91 -14.42 -16.17
CA ASP A 23 1.31 -15.11 -17.32
C ASP A 23 -0.24 -15.17 -17.22
N ARG A 24 -0.83 -14.39 -16.30
CA ARG A 24 -2.29 -14.29 -16.16
C ARG A 24 -2.84 -13.23 -17.10
N GLU A 25 -4.02 -13.50 -17.58
CA GLU A 25 -4.89 -12.52 -18.22
C GLU A 25 -5.76 -11.85 -17.14
N ASN A 26 -6.35 -10.73 -17.45
CA ASN A 26 -7.21 -9.96 -16.53
C ASN A 26 -6.44 -9.23 -15.42
N PHE A 27 -7.03 -9.19 -14.24
CA PHE A 27 -6.52 -8.39 -13.11
C PHE A 27 -5.74 -9.25 -12.11
N ALA A 28 -4.71 -8.65 -11.54
CA ALA A 28 -3.99 -9.20 -10.41
C ALA A 28 -3.89 -8.17 -9.28
N MET A 29 -3.93 -8.65 -8.03
CA MET A 29 -3.75 -7.80 -6.87
C MET A 29 -2.78 -8.44 -5.88
N PHE A 30 -1.79 -7.67 -5.46
CA PHE A 30 -0.98 -7.97 -4.29
C PHE A 30 -1.57 -7.27 -3.07
N VAL A 31 -1.67 -8.01 -1.99
CA VAL A 31 -2.11 -7.50 -0.69
C VAL A 31 -1.21 -8.11 0.38
N ASP A 32 -0.60 -7.29 1.22
CA ASP A 32 0.19 -7.77 2.34
C ASP A 32 -0.65 -8.59 3.31
N GLY A 33 -0.01 -9.54 4.00
CA GLY A 33 -0.69 -10.49 4.89
C GLY A 33 -1.35 -9.88 6.13
N ASP A 34 -1.10 -8.59 6.41
CA ASP A 34 -1.68 -7.83 7.51
C ASP A 34 -2.58 -6.66 7.02
N VAL A 35 -3.09 -6.79 5.81
CA VAL A 35 -4.07 -5.88 5.22
C VAL A 35 -5.45 -6.53 5.20
N PHE A 36 -6.46 -5.79 5.60
CA PHE A 36 -7.85 -6.23 5.66
C PHE A 36 -8.73 -5.35 4.79
N MET A 37 -9.63 -5.96 4.03
CA MET A 37 -10.67 -5.21 3.32
C MET A 37 -11.76 -4.80 4.31
N ILE A 38 -12.04 -3.50 4.38
CA ILE A 38 -13.07 -2.89 5.23
C ILE A 38 -14.20 -2.25 4.42
N GLY A 39 -14.25 -2.53 3.14
CA GLY A 39 -15.28 -2.06 2.21
C GLY A 39 -15.27 -2.85 0.91
N ALA A 40 -16.31 -2.70 0.11
CA ALA A 40 -16.37 -3.28 -1.23
C ALA A 40 -15.30 -2.64 -2.14
N PHE A 41 -14.65 -3.45 -2.96
CA PHE A 41 -13.64 -3.02 -3.91
C PHE A 41 -13.85 -3.74 -5.24
N ASP A 42 -14.11 -2.96 -6.26
CA ASP A 42 -14.16 -3.41 -7.64
C ASP A 42 -12.86 -3.00 -8.33
N VAL A 43 -12.09 -3.98 -8.80
CA VAL A 43 -10.76 -3.76 -9.39
C VAL A 43 -10.87 -3.00 -10.70
N GLU A 44 -11.81 -3.36 -11.56
CA GLU A 44 -11.98 -2.77 -12.89
C GLU A 44 -12.45 -1.31 -12.76
N GLU A 45 -13.48 -1.08 -11.93
CA GLU A 45 -13.97 0.26 -11.62
C GLU A 45 -12.86 1.10 -10.99
N TYR A 46 -12.09 0.51 -10.07
CA TYR A 46 -11.02 1.24 -9.41
C TYR A 46 -9.90 1.62 -10.36
N LEU A 47 -9.43 0.72 -11.21
CA LEU A 47 -8.38 1.04 -12.20
C LEU A 47 -8.86 2.07 -13.22
N ALA A 48 -10.15 2.02 -13.62
CA ALA A 48 -10.74 2.96 -14.60
C ALA A 48 -9.88 3.10 -15.87
N GLY A 49 -9.31 2.01 -16.32
CA GLY A 49 -8.48 1.95 -17.52
C GLY A 49 -6.97 2.11 -17.29
N ALA A 50 -6.52 2.43 -16.07
CA ALA A 50 -5.10 2.44 -15.73
C ALA A 50 -4.49 1.04 -15.80
N ALA A 51 -3.20 0.94 -16.13
CA ALA A 51 -2.48 -0.33 -16.15
C ALA A 51 -2.16 -0.86 -14.75
N MET A 52 -1.94 0.05 -13.80
CA MET A 52 -1.68 -0.32 -12.41
C MET A 52 -2.14 0.76 -11.43
N ALA A 53 -2.40 0.33 -10.21
CA ALA A 53 -2.73 1.20 -9.10
C ALA A 53 -2.02 0.74 -7.82
N GLY A 54 -1.77 1.67 -6.93
CA GLY A 54 -1.19 1.40 -5.62
C GLY A 54 -0.83 2.67 -4.87
N SER A 55 -0.45 2.53 -3.63
CA SER A 55 -0.01 3.68 -2.86
C SER A 55 1.40 4.09 -3.22
N LYS A 56 1.61 5.39 -3.24
CA LYS A 56 2.89 5.98 -3.61
C LYS A 56 3.85 5.91 -2.43
N GLN A 57 4.93 5.16 -2.57
CA GLN A 57 6.07 5.28 -1.69
C GLN A 57 7.08 6.26 -2.31
N GLN A 58 7.62 7.16 -1.51
CA GLN A 58 8.50 8.21 -1.99
C GLN A 58 9.67 8.40 -1.04
N ARG A 59 10.87 8.45 -1.61
CA ARG A 59 12.08 8.88 -0.91
C ARG A 59 12.56 10.17 -1.56
N ASP A 60 12.73 11.21 -0.76
CA ASP A 60 12.98 12.55 -1.22
C ASP A 60 11.92 13.05 -2.25
N LEU A 61 12.12 14.19 -2.86
CA LEU A 61 11.16 14.79 -3.81
C LEU A 61 11.12 14.11 -5.18
N LYS A 62 12.11 13.24 -5.48
CA LYS A 62 12.38 12.79 -6.84
C LYS A 62 11.96 11.37 -7.13
N TRP A 63 12.17 10.47 -6.16
CA TRP A 63 12.09 9.04 -6.39
C TRP A 63 10.83 8.46 -5.78
N HIS A 64 10.00 7.82 -6.59
CA HIS A 64 8.77 7.22 -6.13
C HIS A 64 8.43 5.93 -6.90
N TRP A 65 7.78 5.02 -6.20
CA TRP A 65 7.32 3.73 -6.72
C TRP A 65 6.05 3.32 -5.97
N LEU A 66 5.44 2.19 -6.36
CA LEU A 66 4.31 1.65 -5.62
C LEU A 66 4.80 0.91 -4.38
N THR A 67 4.17 1.18 -3.23
CA THR A 67 4.41 0.36 -2.05
C THR A 67 3.75 -1.01 -2.20
N PRO A 68 4.42 -2.11 -1.80
CA PRO A 68 3.89 -3.45 -1.95
C PRO A 68 2.73 -3.79 -1.03
N VAL A 69 2.28 -2.87 -0.18
CA VAL A 69 1.18 -3.09 0.77
C VAL A 69 -0.13 -3.44 0.05
N VAL A 70 -0.49 -2.65 -0.97
CA VAL A 70 -1.60 -2.92 -1.89
C VAL A 70 -1.20 -2.45 -3.28
N MET A 71 -1.18 -3.36 -4.22
CA MET A 71 -0.95 -3.08 -5.64
C MET A 71 -1.95 -3.82 -6.49
N VAL A 72 -2.43 -3.17 -7.54
CA VAL A 72 -3.40 -3.72 -8.49
C VAL A 72 -2.87 -3.54 -9.91
N PHE A 73 -3.05 -4.56 -10.74
CA PHE A 73 -2.55 -4.59 -12.11
C PHE A 73 -3.66 -5.05 -13.07
N ASP A 74 -3.76 -4.37 -14.21
CA ASP A 74 -4.44 -4.87 -15.40
C ASP A 74 -3.37 -5.57 -16.27
N MET A 75 -3.31 -6.88 -16.19
CA MET A 75 -2.24 -7.67 -16.78
C MET A 75 -2.17 -7.58 -18.31
N GLU A 76 -3.30 -7.26 -18.96
CA GLU A 76 -3.34 -7.03 -20.40
C GLU A 76 -2.61 -5.75 -20.83
N LYS A 77 -2.41 -4.82 -19.88
CA LYS A 77 -1.78 -3.52 -20.10
C LYS A 77 -0.36 -3.41 -19.54
N ILE A 78 0.15 -4.46 -18.91
CA ILE A 78 1.51 -4.46 -18.36
C ILE A 78 2.49 -4.95 -19.46
N PRO A 79 3.27 -4.06 -20.08
CA PRO A 79 4.28 -4.47 -21.04
C PRO A 79 5.43 -5.17 -20.32
N GLU A 80 6.00 -6.19 -20.97
CA GLU A 80 7.21 -6.88 -20.51
C GLU A 80 7.18 -7.24 -19.02
N PRO A 81 6.12 -7.93 -18.53
CA PRO A 81 5.92 -8.17 -17.09
C PRO A 81 7.08 -8.94 -16.44
N GLU A 82 7.88 -9.67 -17.22
CA GLU A 82 9.09 -10.37 -16.79
C GLU A 82 10.23 -9.43 -16.39
N THR A 83 10.19 -8.17 -16.81
CA THR A 83 11.21 -7.16 -16.47
C THR A 83 10.96 -6.46 -15.14
N ILE A 84 9.80 -6.69 -14.52
CA ILE A 84 9.50 -6.13 -13.21
C ILE A 84 10.38 -6.75 -12.14
N ASP A 85 11.15 -5.89 -11.47
CA ASP A 85 12.03 -6.26 -10.36
C ASP A 85 11.44 -5.79 -9.02
N TRP A 86 11.20 -6.74 -8.14
CA TRP A 86 10.59 -6.54 -6.82
C TRP A 86 11.58 -6.22 -5.71
N GLU A 87 12.86 -6.22 -6.03
CA GLU A 87 13.89 -5.89 -5.05
C GLU A 87 13.80 -4.42 -4.63
N GLY A 88 14.32 -4.15 -3.45
CA GLY A 88 14.75 -2.81 -3.09
C GLY A 88 15.98 -2.43 -3.91
N GLY A 89 16.52 -1.27 -3.66
CA GLY A 89 17.73 -0.88 -4.39
C GLY A 89 18.17 0.51 -4.01
N ALA A 90 18.80 1.18 -4.97
CA ALA A 90 19.17 2.57 -4.83
C ALA A 90 18.70 3.33 -6.06
N ALA A 91 18.15 4.53 -5.84
CA ALA A 91 17.87 5.49 -6.89
C ALA A 91 19.17 5.98 -7.56
N PRO A 92 19.11 6.65 -8.72
CA PRO A 92 20.31 7.11 -9.44
C PRO A 92 21.26 8.01 -8.63
N ASP A 93 20.78 8.68 -7.60
CA ASP A 93 21.60 9.50 -6.69
C ASP A 93 22.13 8.73 -5.48
N GLY A 94 21.90 7.43 -5.40
CA GLY A 94 22.29 6.57 -4.28
C GLY A 94 21.28 6.50 -3.14
N THR A 95 20.16 7.24 -3.21
CA THR A 95 19.10 7.16 -2.21
C THR A 95 18.57 5.73 -2.13
N ARG A 96 18.60 5.14 -0.93
CA ARG A 96 18.12 3.77 -0.71
C ARG A 96 16.60 3.69 -0.91
N MET A 97 16.19 2.73 -1.71
CA MET A 97 14.79 2.37 -1.91
C MET A 97 14.45 1.09 -1.14
N ASP A 98 13.22 0.98 -0.71
CA ASP A 98 12.69 -0.15 0.04
C ASP A 98 12.23 -1.28 -0.92
N VAL A 99 11.58 -2.31 -0.38
CA VAL A 99 10.98 -3.41 -1.16
C VAL A 99 10.13 -2.86 -2.31
N ALA A 100 10.22 -3.51 -3.46
CA ALA A 100 9.64 -3.05 -4.72
C ALA A 100 10.17 -1.69 -5.24
N GLY A 101 11.24 -1.17 -4.66
CA GLY A 101 11.85 0.11 -5.09
C GLY A 101 12.27 0.11 -6.54
N ASN A 102 12.72 -1.04 -7.06
CA ASN A 102 13.13 -1.17 -8.46
C ASN A 102 11.96 -1.05 -9.46
N LEU A 103 10.68 -1.05 -9.00
CA LEU A 103 9.56 -0.62 -9.83
C LEU A 103 9.72 0.83 -10.34
N PHE A 104 10.50 1.65 -9.64
CA PHE A 104 10.89 2.95 -10.16
C PHE A 104 11.52 2.83 -11.56
N TYR A 105 12.48 1.93 -11.74
CA TYR A 105 13.16 1.76 -13.03
C TYR A 105 12.23 1.20 -14.10
N TYR A 106 11.33 0.29 -13.74
CA TYR A 106 10.29 -0.19 -14.64
C TYR A 106 9.39 0.96 -15.11
N LEU A 107 8.95 1.83 -14.20
CA LEU A 107 8.12 2.99 -14.56
C LEU A 107 8.89 4.01 -15.41
N GLU A 108 10.19 4.19 -15.19
CA GLU A 108 11.03 5.07 -16.04
C GLU A 108 11.22 4.51 -17.45
N ALA A 109 11.29 3.17 -17.59
CA ALA A 109 11.37 2.50 -18.89
C ALA A 109 10.04 2.52 -19.65
N HIS A 110 8.91 2.66 -18.95
CA HIS A 110 7.56 2.65 -19.51
C HIS A 110 6.80 3.95 -19.15
N PRO A 111 7.14 5.09 -19.78
CA PRO A 111 6.56 6.39 -19.45
C PRO A 111 5.05 6.46 -19.66
N GLU A 112 4.49 5.68 -20.59
CA GLU A 112 3.05 5.54 -20.82
C GLU A 112 2.34 4.91 -19.62
N ILE A 113 2.98 3.92 -18.97
CA ILE A 113 2.49 3.32 -17.74
C ILE A 113 2.62 4.30 -16.58
N LYS A 114 3.81 4.90 -16.44
CA LYS A 114 4.10 5.87 -15.38
C LYS A 114 3.09 7.02 -15.33
N GLN A 115 2.70 7.55 -16.49
CA GLN A 115 1.71 8.64 -16.59
C GLN A 115 0.30 8.20 -16.23
N ASN A 116 0.01 6.91 -16.37
CA ASN A 116 -1.31 6.31 -16.15
C ASN A 116 -1.40 5.47 -14.87
N VAL A 117 -0.39 5.52 -13.99
CA VAL A 117 -0.51 4.91 -12.65
C VAL A 117 -1.61 5.60 -11.88
N LYS A 118 -2.59 4.84 -11.40
CA LYS A 118 -3.60 5.35 -10.48
C LYS A 118 -3.08 5.28 -9.06
N TRP A 119 -2.69 6.44 -8.54
CA TRP A 119 -2.19 6.52 -7.19
C TRP A 119 -3.31 6.37 -6.16
N MET A 120 -3.17 5.35 -5.32
CA MET A 120 -4.07 5.12 -4.19
C MET A 120 -3.63 6.02 -3.03
N TYR A 121 -4.54 6.80 -2.47
CA TYR A 121 -4.19 7.57 -1.31
C TYR A 121 -3.99 6.69 -0.08
N HIS A 122 -3.21 7.20 0.83
CA HIS A 122 -2.89 6.61 2.10
C HIS A 122 -3.15 7.65 3.20
N THR A 123 -3.71 7.25 4.32
CA THR A 123 -4.14 8.22 5.34
C THR A 123 -3.02 9.08 5.91
N TRP A 124 -1.79 8.62 5.88
CA TRP A 124 -0.62 9.42 6.24
C TRP A 124 -0.27 10.52 5.23
N HIS A 125 -0.75 10.40 4.01
CA HIS A 125 -0.56 11.42 2.99
C HIS A 125 -1.49 12.63 3.19
N ILE A 126 -2.56 12.48 3.99
CA ILE A 126 -3.47 13.56 4.28
C ILE A 126 -2.89 14.37 5.42
N LYS A 127 -2.53 15.63 5.17
CA LYS A 127 -1.99 16.52 6.19
C LYS A 127 -2.97 16.65 7.35
N SER A 128 -2.44 16.54 8.57
CA SER A 128 -3.21 16.59 9.83
C SER A 128 -3.99 17.89 10.04
N GLU A 129 -3.63 18.96 9.34
CA GLU A 129 -4.28 20.27 9.44
C GLU A 129 -5.78 20.24 9.08
N ASN A 130 -6.22 19.25 8.32
CA ASN A 130 -7.60 19.13 7.86
C ASN A 130 -8.45 18.13 8.67
N ASN A 131 -7.94 17.48 9.70
CA ASN A 131 -8.63 16.51 10.58
C ASN A 131 -9.52 15.44 9.89
N ASN A 132 -9.50 15.35 8.56
CA ASN A 132 -10.39 14.49 7.77
C ASN A 132 -9.73 13.21 7.27
N ARG A 133 -8.62 12.79 7.88
CA ARG A 133 -7.92 11.55 7.50
C ARG A 133 -8.50 10.28 8.12
N HIS A 134 -9.51 10.41 8.97
CA HIS A 134 -10.05 9.30 9.71
C HIS A 134 -11.17 8.59 8.92
N VAL A 135 -10.91 7.35 8.57
CA VAL A 135 -11.85 6.45 7.88
C VAL A 135 -12.71 5.67 8.88
N LEU A 136 -12.22 5.49 10.11
CA LEU A 136 -12.99 4.87 11.16
C LEU A 136 -14.19 5.74 11.58
N PRO A 137 -15.30 5.14 12.07
CA PRO A 137 -16.44 5.88 12.63
C PRO A 137 -16.02 6.90 13.68
N ASP A 138 -16.81 7.96 13.87
CA ASP A 138 -16.45 9.08 14.76
C ASP A 138 -16.06 8.67 16.18
N ASN A 139 -16.76 7.70 16.74
CA ASN A 139 -16.48 7.15 18.07
C ASN A 139 -15.21 6.28 18.13
N MET A 140 -14.61 5.94 16.97
CA MET A 140 -13.42 5.09 16.84
C MET A 140 -12.21 5.82 16.25
N GLN A 141 -12.35 7.08 15.82
CA GLN A 141 -11.29 7.81 15.12
C GLN A 141 -9.97 7.84 15.88
N HIS A 142 -10.02 8.04 17.21
CA HIS A 142 -8.83 8.08 18.04
C HIS A 142 -8.03 6.77 18.01
N TYR A 143 -8.66 5.64 17.72
CA TYR A 143 -7.95 4.36 17.58
C TYR A 143 -7.13 4.26 16.30
N GLN A 144 -7.51 4.96 15.24
CA GLN A 144 -6.72 4.99 14.02
C GLN A 144 -5.31 5.52 14.29
N ASP A 145 -5.22 6.61 15.03
CA ASP A 145 -3.93 7.20 15.43
C ASP A 145 -3.25 6.39 16.56
N HIS A 146 -4.01 6.00 17.56
CA HIS A 146 -3.49 5.26 18.73
C HIS A 146 -2.83 3.93 18.31
N TRP A 147 -3.45 3.19 17.39
CA TRP A 147 -2.93 1.93 16.90
C TRP A 147 -2.05 2.08 15.67
N ASN A 148 -1.83 3.29 15.20
CA ASN A 148 -1.06 3.55 13.98
C ASN A 148 -1.59 2.74 12.79
N LEU A 149 -2.92 2.78 12.60
CA LEU A 149 -3.57 2.09 11.50
C LEU A 149 -3.45 2.91 10.23
N GLU A 150 -3.06 2.26 9.17
CA GLU A 150 -2.95 2.85 7.84
C GLU A 150 -4.14 2.42 6.99
N ILE A 151 -4.73 3.35 6.27
CA ILE A 151 -5.85 3.05 5.39
C ILE A 151 -5.50 3.50 3.97
N PHE A 152 -5.66 2.59 3.04
CA PHE A 152 -5.40 2.82 1.63
C PHE A 152 -6.73 2.83 0.86
N GLY A 153 -6.99 3.91 0.11
CA GLY A 153 -8.12 4.03 -0.78
C GLY A 153 -9.49 3.80 -0.15
N ASP A 154 -9.70 4.15 1.11
CA ASP A 154 -10.94 3.92 1.88
C ASP A 154 -11.32 2.44 2.13
N VAL A 155 -10.57 1.50 1.59
CA VAL A 155 -11.01 0.10 1.51
C VAL A 155 -10.04 -0.85 2.20
N PHE A 156 -8.77 -0.52 2.25
CA PHE A 156 -7.76 -1.42 2.77
C PHE A 156 -7.18 -0.89 4.08
N LEU A 157 -7.45 -1.58 5.17
CA LEU A 157 -6.88 -1.29 6.48
C LEU A 157 -5.62 -2.13 6.66
N HIS A 158 -4.49 -1.47 6.79
CA HIS A 158 -3.22 -2.08 7.09
C HIS A 158 -2.97 -2.05 8.60
N TYR A 159 -2.75 -3.23 9.17
CA TYR A 159 -2.46 -3.38 10.60
C TYR A 159 -1.17 -2.65 11.00
N CYS A 160 -0.21 -2.58 10.10
CA CYS A 160 1.11 -2.00 10.28
C CYS A 160 1.90 -2.61 11.46
N ARG A 161 3.08 -3.14 11.17
CA ARG A 161 3.96 -3.79 12.16
C ARG A 161 3.39 -5.06 12.80
N SER A 162 2.63 -5.85 12.05
CA SER A 162 2.13 -7.14 12.55
C SER A 162 3.25 -8.13 12.87
N SER A 163 4.30 -8.12 12.06
CA SER A 163 5.46 -9.02 12.17
C SER A 163 6.68 -8.38 12.82
N ASN A 164 6.73 -7.05 12.92
CA ASN A 164 7.84 -6.29 13.50
C ASN A 164 7.31 -5.26 14.50
N TRP A 165 6.94 -5.75 15.67
CA TRP A 165 6.39 -4.96 16.76
C TRP A 165 7.41 -4.58 17.83
N ASP A 166 8.67 -4.39 17.41
CA ASP A 166 9.76 -3.91 18.25
C ASP A 166 9.36 -2.64 19.02
N GLY A 167 9.62 -2.64 20.32
CA GLY A 167 9.27 -1.55 21.21
C GLY A 167 7.80 -1.55 21.68
N GLN A 168 6.98 -2.53 21.28
CA GLN A 168 5.63 -2.72 21.79
C GLN A 168 5.59 -3.92 22.75
N THR A 169 4.74 -3.83 23.78
CA THR A 169 4.53 -4.97 24.66
C THR A 169 3.57 -5.98 24.02
N LYS A 170 3.63 -7.23 24.49
CA LYS A 170 2.73 -8.29 24.06
C LYS A 170 1.26 -7.94 24.33
N GLU A 171 1.00 -7.25 25.45
CA GLU A 171 -0.34 -6.79 25.83
C GLU A 171 -0.84 -5.71 24.88
N HIS A 172 0.02 -4.75 24.49
CA HIS A 172 -0.30 -3.72 23.50
C HIS A 172 -0.65 -4.35 22.15
N HIS A 173 0.19 -5.29 21.68
CA HIS A 173 -0.05 -5.99 20.43
C HIS A 173 -1.37 -6.79 20.45
N LYS A 174 -1.65 -7.48 21.57
CA LYS A 174 -2.94 -8.17 21.75
C LYS A 174 -4.12 -7.21 21.69
N ALA A 175 -4.06 -6.09 22.41
CA ALA A 175 -5.15 -5.11 22.43
C ALA A 175 -5.39 -4.51 21.04
N LYS A 176 -4.33 -4.19 20.28
CA LYS A 176 -4.42 -3.76 18.88
C LYS A 176 -5.10 -4.83 18.01
N THR A 177 -4.68 -6.10 18.18
CA THR A 177 -5.24 -7.23 17.42
C THR A 177 -6.73 -7.40 17.71
N ASP A 178 -7.12 -7.41 18.99
CA ASP A 178 -8.52 -7.54 19.40
C ASP A 178 -9.37 -6.40 18.81
N PHE A 179 -8.85 -5.17 18.81
CA PHE A 179 -9.53 -4.02 18.21
C PHE A 179 -9.68 -4.18 16.70
N VAL A 180 -8.59 -4.47 15.98
CA VAL A 180 -8.60 -4.56 14.50
C VAL A 180 -9.53 -5.67 14.05
N PHE A 181 -9.44 -6.88 14.64
CA PHE A 181 -10.34 -7.97 14.28
C PHE A 181 -11.80 -7.69 14.65
N GLY A 182 -12.06 -7.03 15.79
CA GLY A 182 -13.41 -6.58 16.13
C GLY A 182 -13.98 -5.60 15.12
N PHE A 183 -13.17 -4.65 14.67
CA PHE A 183 -13.55 -3.67 13.65
C PHE A 183 -13.80 -4.34 12.29
N VAL A 184 -12.87 -5.18 11.82
CA VAL A 184 -13.01 -5.91 10.54
C VAL A 184 -14.24 -6.81 10.54
N ASN A 185 -14.45 -7.58 11.60
CA ASN A 185 -15.65 -8.41 11.71
C ASN A 185 -16.93 -7.57 11.70
N GLY A 186 -16.93 -6.44 12.41
CA GLY A 186 -18.06 -5.50 12.38
C GLY A 186 -18.33 -4.92 10.99
N THR A 187 -17.30 -4.72 10.16
CA THR A 187 -17.52 -4.30 8.76
C THR A 187 -18.08 -5.44 7.90
N ILE A 188 -17.67 -6.68 8.14
CA ILE A 188 -18.16 -7.85 7.42
C ILE A 188 -19.63 -8.12 7.73
N ASP A 189 -20.02 -8.04 9.00
CA ASP A 189 -21.40 -8.29 9.44
C ASP A 189 -22.33 -7.07 9.33
N GLY A 190 -21.78 -5.91 8.91
CA GLY A 190 -22.52 -4.68 8.69
C GLY A 190 -22.88 -3.91 9.97
N THR A 191 -22.37 -4.29 11.14
CA THR A 191 -22.59 -3.57 12.41
C THR A 191 -21.70 -2.33 12.53
N VAL A 192 -20.63 -2.26 11.75
CA VAL A 192 -19.72 -1.11 11.66
C VAL A 192 -19.56 -0.72 10.20
N GLN A 193 -19.53 0.57 9.93
CA GLN A 193 -19.28 1.10 8.60
C GLN A 193 -18.09 2.06 8.62
N ALA A 194 -17.07 1.77 7.80
CA ALA A 194 -15.97 2.68 7.55
C ALA A 194 -16.47 3.88 6.72
N LYS A 195 -15.91 5.05 6.98
CA LYS A 195 -16.18 6.24 6.17
C LYS A 195 -15.45 6.16 4.85
N ARG A 196 -16.04 6.73 3.82
CA ARG A 196 -15.37 6.96 2.54
C ARG A 196 -14.98 8.43 2.44
N LEU A 197 -13.70 8.70 2.32
CA LEU A 197 -13.19 10.06 2.13
C LEU A 197 -13.23 10.47 0.65
N ASN A 198 -13.24 9.48 -0.27
CA ASN A 198 -13.16 9.71 -1.72
C ASN A 198 -12.04 10.71 -2.09
N TYR A 199 -10.92 10.59 -1.40
CA TYR A 199 -9.84 11.53 -1.54
C TYR A 199 -9.06 11.23 -2.83
N MET A 200 -9.05 12.20 -3.73
CA MET A 200 -8.22 12.16 -4.93
C MET A 200 -6.85 12.77 -4.64
N ILE A 201 -5.80 12.02 -4.89
CA ILE A 201 -4.44 12.57 -4.80
C ILE A 201 -4.22 13.46 -6.02
N PRO A 202 -3.95 14.76 -5.85
CA PRO A 202 -3.51 15.59 -6.96
C PRO A 202 -2.20 15.02 -7.52
N ASN A 203 -2.06 14.96 -8.84
CA ASN A 203 -0.90 14.37 -9.52
C ASN A 203 0.45 14.98 -9.09
N GLU A 204 0.43 16.20 -8.57
CA GLU A 204 1.61 16.95 -8.14
C GLU A 204 1.85 16.95 -6.62
N THR A 205 1.05 16.22 -5.84
CA THR A 205 1.16 16.29 -4.38
C THR A 205 2.37 15.52 -3.89
N TYR A 206 3.27 16.23 -3.23
CA TYR A 206 4.41 15.70 -2.53
C TYR A 206 4.00 15.03 -1.22
N PHE A 207 4.39 13.78 -1.06
CA PHE A 207 4.22 13.03 0.20
C PHE A 207 5.60 12.76 0.80
N GLY A 208 6.09 13.69 1.58
CA GLY A 208 7.28 13.44 2.39
C GLY A 208 6.94 12.45 3.51
N TRP A 209 7.53 11.29 3.51
CA TRP A 209 7.67 10.52 4.74
C TRP A 209 8.52 11.38 5.69
N GLY A 210 7.87 11.96 6.69
CA GLY A 210 8.59 12.69 7.74
C GLY A 210 9.69 11.80 8.30
N LYS A 211 10.83 12.41 8.60
CA LYS A 211 12.00 11.76 9.17
C LYS A 211 11.59 10.88 10.36
N TRP A 212 11.49 9.58 10.11
CA TRP A 212 11.52 8.57 11.15
C TRP A 212 12.88 7.87 11.02
N LEU A 213 13.87 8.47 11.66
CA LEU A 213 15.12 7.84 12.06
C LEU A 213 15.08 7.64 13.56
#